data_bb2e0e97c4a46e5d6bb36ce9372a1428
#
_entry.id   bb2e0e97c4a46e5d6bb36ce9372a1428
#
_cell.length_a   1.000
_cell.length_b   1.000
_cell.length_c   1.000
_cell.angle_alpha   90.00
_cell.angle_beta   90.00
_cell.angle_gamma   90.00
#
_symmetry.space_group_name_H-M   'P 1'
#
loop_
_entity.id
_entity.type
_entity.pdbx_description
1 polymer ?
#
loop_
_entity_poly.entity_id
_entity_poly.type
_entity_poly.pdbx_seq_one_letter_code
_entity_poly.pdbx_strand_id
1 'polypeptide(L)'
;DIVPTIKERLKACNIGPYKKYIPELLKKPLKTSKAFVDDKKVSDHHAIIPTEEYVQMEHMSNNERKIYDLVVRRFISVLYPAFEYEQTTLKAEAAGETFTAKGKVIKAAGWKAVYADAASSGSSASQYDAYGDYEDSEDFGEDFQNNDMYLKASEQALPVLHKGDTLTVTRTNITSGKTKAPARFTEATLLSAMENPVRYMSSDDNKMKKTLGETGGLGTVA
;
A
#
# COMPACT_ATOMS: atom_id res chain seq x y z
N ASP A 1 -0.20 12.02 -23.03
CA ASP A 1 0.91 12.95 -23.35
C ASP A 1 2.02 13.00 -22.29
N ILE A 2 1.81 12.47 -21.09
CA ILE A 2 2.83 12.47 -20.00
C ILE A 2 3.88 11.38 -20.22
N VAL A 3 3.52 10.24 -20.78
CA VAL A 3 4.40 9.08 -20.93
C VAL A 3 5.75 9.40 -21.60
N PRO A 4 5.82 10.19 -22.68
CA PRO A 4 7.09 10.57 -23.30
C PRO A 4 8.00 11.39 -22.36
N THR A 5 7.44 12.13 -21.41
CA THR A 5 8.19 13.02 -20.51
C THR A 5 8.64 12.36 -19.22
N ILE A 6 8.19 11.14 -18.91
CA ILE A 6 8.50 10.45 -17.65
C ILE A 6 10.02 10.36 -17.41
N LYS A 7 10.80 10.10 -18.46
CA LYS A 7 12.26 9.98 -18.36
C LYS A 7 12.91 11.30 -17.95
N GLU A 8 12.46 12.42 -18.50
CA GLU A 8 12.99 13.75 -18.19
C GLU A 8 12.57 14.16 -16.77
N ARG A 9 11.33 13.87 -16.36
CA ARG A 9 10.84 14.07 -14.99
C ARG A 9 11.67 13.28 -13.97
N LEU A 10 12.00 12.02 -14.26
CA LEU A 10 12.89 11.23 -13.42
C LEU A 10 14.29 11.85 -13.31
N LYS A 11 14.84 12.37 -14.42
CA LYS A 11 16.13 13.05 -14.39
C LYS A 11 16.10 14.28 -13.51
N ALA A 12 15.04 15.10 -13.61
CA ALA A 12 14.86 16.28 -12.77
C ALA A 12 14.76 15.92 -11.27
N CYS A 13 14.13 14.78 -10.95
CA CYS A 13 14.03 14.27 -9.58
C CYS A 13 15.32 13.59 -9.07
N ASN A 14 16.38 13.46 -9.88
CA ASN A 14 17.61 12.76 -9.48
C ASN A 14 18.48 13.61 -8.54
N ILE A 15 17.93 14.04 -7.43
CA ILE A 15 18.54 14.91 -6.41
C ILE A 15 18.40 14.30 -5.01
N GLY A 16 19.19 14.76 -4.07
CA GLY A 16 19.06 14.41 -2.64
C GLY A 16 18.93 12.90 -2.41
N PRO A 17 17.94 12.45 -1.63
CA PRO A 17 17.76 11.06 -1.26
C PRO A 17 17.32 10.15 -2.41
N TYR A 18 16.83 10.73 -3.52
CA TYR A 18 16.30 9.95 -4.65
C TYR A 18 17.40 9.45 -5.61
N LYS A 19 18.64 9.97 -5.48
CA LYS A 19 19.79 9.57 -6.30
C LYS A 19 20.09 8.08 -6.25
N LYS A 20 19.69 7.37 -5.22
CA LYS A 20 19.91 5.93 -5.09
C LYS A 20 18.92 5.08 -5.87
N TYR A 21 17.75 5.64 -6.23
CA TYR A 21 16.67 4.91 -6.89
C TYR A 21 16.62 5.17 -8.40
N ILE A 22 16.76 6.43 -8.79
CA ILE A 22 16.51 6.89 -10.17
C ILE A 22 17.49 6.33 -11.18
N PRO A 23 18.82 6.26 -10.92
CA PRO A 23 19.78 5.71 -11.89
C PRO A 23 19.45 4.28 -12.31
N GLU A 24 18.93 3.45 -11.41
CA GLU A 24 18.52 2.07 -11.73
C GLU A 24 17.34 2.03 -12.69
N LEU A 25 16.36 2.93 -12.52
CA LEU A 25 15.22 3.05 -13.42
C LEU A 25 15.65 3.53 -14.80
N LEU A 26 16.58 4.47 -14.88
CA LEU A 26 17.05 5.05 -16.14
C LEU A 26 17.90 4.10 -16.99
N LYS A 27 18.49 3.05 -16.39
CA LYS A 27 19.26 2.01 -17.10
C LYS A 27 18.39 1.09 -17.94
N LYS A 28 17.10 0.99 -17.64
CA LYS A 28 16.17 0.07 -18.29
C LYS A 28 15.09 0.85 -19.04
N PRO A 29 14.48 0.26 -20.09
CA PRO A 29 13.29 0.84 -20.66
C PRO A 29 12.19 0.98 -19.60
N LEU A 30 11.66 2.18 -19.44
CA LEU A 30 10.57 2.45 -18.50
C LEU A 30 9.31 1.76 -19.02
N LYS A 31 8.70 0.94 -18.17
CA LYS A 31 7.44 0.26 -18.48
C LYS A 31 6.31 1.01 -17.79
N THR A 32 5.31 1.40 -18.57
CA THR A 32 4.05 1.91 -18.06
C THR A 32 3.01 0.80 -18.07
N SER A 33 2.07 0.85 -17.15
CA SER A 33 0.95 -0.07 -17.09
C SER A 33 -0.36 0.69 -16.90
N LYS A 34 -1.47 0.07 -17.26
CA LYS A 34 -2.81 0.66 -17.04
C LYS A 34 -3.16 0.84 -15.55
N ALA A 35 -2.36 0.29 -14.64
CA ALA A 35 -2.55 0.51 -13.22
C ALA A 35 -2.31 1.97 -12.80
N PHE A 36 -1.42 2.70 -13.51
CA PHE A 36 -1.09 4.09 -13.18
C PHE A 36 -1.06 5.05 -14.38
N VAL A 37 -1.22 4.54 -15.61
CA VAL A 37 -1.38 5.35 -16.84
C VAL A 37 -2.57 4.80 -17.60
N ASP A 38 -3.73 5.44 -17.44
CA ASP A 38 -4.95 5.05 -18.13
C ASP A 38 -5.78 6.29 -18.50
N ASP A 39 -5.71 6.71 -19.75
CA ASP A 39 -6.41 7.89 -20.28
C ASP A 39 -7.93 7.79 -20.11
N LYS A 40 -8.48 6.56 -20.04
CA LYS A 40 -9.93 6.36 -19.86
C LYS A 40 -10.40 6.69 -18.44
N LYS A 41 -9.48 6.71 -17.46
CA LYS A 41 -9.77 7.05 -16.08
C LYS A 41 -9.46 8.51 -15.74
N VAL A 42 -8.92 9.27 -16.68
CA VAL A 42 -8.66 10.70 -16.51
C VAL A 42 -9.87 11.45 -17.05
N SER A 43 -10.57 12.18 -16.16
CA SER A 43 -11.68 13.06 -16.55
C SER A 43 -11.17 14.47 -16.86
N ASP A 44 -10.84 15.22 -15.82
CA ASP A 44 -10.45 16.63 -15.92
C ASP A 44 -8.97 16.85 -15.59
N HIS A 45 -8.42 16.10 -14.65
CA HIS A 45 -7.06 16.26 -14.16
C HIS A 45 -6.32 14.91 -14.09
N HIS A 46 -5.03 14.93 -14.44
CA HIS A 46 -4.15 13.82 -14.14
C HIS A 46 -3.64 13.88 -12.69
N ALA A 47 -3.04 12.80 -12.22
CA ALA A 47 -2.41 12.76 -10.90
C ALA A 47 -1.33 13.86 -10.75
N ILE A 48 -1.12 14.32 -9.51
CA ILE A 48 0.00 15.22 -9.19
C ILE A 48 1.31 14.45 -9.35
N ILE A 49 2.15 14.90 -10.25
CA ILE A 49 3.46 14.30 -10.56
C ILE A 49 4.52 15.40 -10.64
N PRO A 50 5.82 15.06 -10.47
CA PRO A 50 6.90 16.02 -10.65
C PRO A 50 6.94 16.58 -12.07
N THR A 51 7.40 17.81 -12.22
CA THR A 51 7.69 18.44 -13.51
C THR A 51 9.08 18.03 -14.03
N GLU A 52 9.46 18.50 -15.20
CA GLU A 52 10.80 18.35 -15.78
C GLU A 52 11.81 19.36 -15.21
N GLU A 53 11.37 20.30 -14.38
CA GLU A 53 12.21 21.33 -13.80
C GLU A 53 13.07 20.81 -12.65
N TYR A 54 14.32 21.23 -12.62
CA TYR A 54 15.26 20.89 -11.55
C TYR A 54 14.98 21.73 -10.30
N VAL A 55 14.75 21.06 -9.21
CA VAL A 55 14.39 21.66 -7.94
C VAL A 55 15.61 21.87 -7.06
N GLN A 56 15.71 23.04 -6.43
CA GLN A 56 16.70 23.36 -5.38
C GLN A 56 16.07 23.11 -4.02
N MET A 57 16.35 21.92 -3.45
CA MET A 57 15.75 21.51 -2.18
C MET A 57 16.09 22.44 -1.00
N GLU A 58 17.21 23.16 -1.08
CA GLU A 58 17.65 24.12 -0.05
C GLU A 58 16.67 25.28 0.10
N HIS A 59 16.00 25.68 -0.96
CA HIS A 59 15.07 26.80 -0.97
C HIS A 59 13.66 26.42 -0.51
N MET A 60 13.38 25.14 -0.32
CA MET A 60 12.09 24.66 0.15
C MET A 60 11.96 24.77 1.67
N SER A 61 10.80 25.21 2.13
CA SER A 61 10.37 25.06 3.52
C SER A 61 10.23 23.58 3.91
N ASN A 62 10.17 23.30 5.21
CA ASN A 62 9.99 21.92 5.69
C ASN A 62 8.69 21.26 5.18
N ASN A 63 7.61 22.02 5.05
CA ASN A 63 6.34 21.48 4.56
C ASN A 63 6.38 21.21 3.06
N GLU A 64 6.98 22.09 2.28
CA GLU A 64 7.17 21.87 0.85
C GLU A 64 8.05 20.64 0.58
N ARG A 65 9.12 20.44 1.35
CA ARG A 65 9.96 19.23 1.26
C ARG A 65 9.17 17.95 1.54
N LYS A 66 8.30 17.96 2.56
CA LYS A 66 7.45 16.79 2.89
C LYS A 66 6.48 16.45 1.77
N ILE A 67 5.82 17.46 1.19
CA ILE A 67 4.89 17.28 0.07
C ILE A 67 5.66 16.80 -1.17
N TYR A 68 6.80 17.42 -1.46
CA TYR A 68 7.65 17.02 -2.57
C TYR A 68 8.14 15.58 -2.42
N ASP A 69 8.60 15.18 -1.22
CA ASP A 69 9.04 13.82 -0.92
C ASP A 69 7.92 12.79 -1.15
N LEU A 70 6.71 13.11 -0.71
CA LEU A 70 5.51 12.31 -0.95
C LEU A 70 5.27 12.04 -2.45
N VAL A 71 5.22 13.12 -3.22
CA VAL A 71 4.93 13.08 -4.66
C VAL A 71 6.04 12.34 -5.40
N VAL A 72 7.31 12.66 -5.11
CA VAL A 72 8.45 12.05 -5.81
C VAL A 72 8.60 10.57 -5.47
N ARG A 73 8.45 10.17 -4.20
CA ARG A 73 8.49 8.74 -3.83
C ARG A 73 7.37 7.97 -4.50
N ARG A 74 6.15 8.49 -4.52
CA ARG A 74 5.04 7.84 -5.21
C ARG A 74 5.32 7.72 -6.71
N PHE A 75 5.83 8.76 -7.35
CA PHE A 75 6.20 8.75 -8.75
C PHE A 75 7.29 7.73 -9.09
N ILE A 76 8.33 7.62 -8.24
CA ILE A 76 9.37 6.60 -8.40
C ILE A 76 8.79 5.20 -8.17
N SER A 77 8.00 5.00 -7.12
CA SER A 77 7.51 3.69 -6.71
C SER A 77 6.63 3.01 -7.76
N VAL A 78 5.80 3.77 -8.49
CA VAL A 78 4.94 3.19 -9.55
C VAL A 78 5.74 2.70 -10.77
N LEU A 79 6.99 3.14 -10.90
CA LEU A 79 7.92 2.73 -11.97
C LEU A 79 8.86 1.61 -11.50
N TYR A 80 8.89 1.32 -10.20
CA TYR A 80 9.70 0.25 -9.62
C TYR A 80 9.10 -1.14 -9.88
N PRO A 81 9.90 -2.21 -9.79
CA PRO A 81 9.39 -3.57 -9.81
C PRO A 81 8.38 -3.81 -8.70
N ALA A 82 7.53 -4.82 -8.89
CA ALA A 82 6.57 -5.25 -7.87
C ALA A 82 7.28 -5.69 -6.58
N PHE A 83 6.59 -5.51 -5.46
CA PHE A 83 6.95 -6.15 -4.20
C PHE A 83 6.56 -7.62 -4.28
N GLU A 84 7.54 -8.52 -4.11
CA GLU A 84 7.31 -9.97 -4.23
C GLU A 84 7.51 -10.64 -2.88
N TYR A 85 6.55 -11.44 -2.47
CA TYR A 85 6.61 -12.20 -1.23
C TYR A 85 5.90 -13.55 -1.38
N GLU A 86 6.27 -14.48 -0.53
CA GLU A 86 5.61 -15.75 -0.36
C GLU A 86 4.82 -15.72 0.95
N GLN A 87 3.53 -15.95 0.86
CA GLN A 87 2.66 -16.03 2.02
C GLN A 87 2.24 -17.46 2.27
N THR A 88 2.50 -17.96 3.48
CA THR A 88 2.08 -19.28 3.94
C THR A 88 0.95 -19.12 4.95
N THR A 89 -0.16 -19.82 4.73
CA THR A 89 -1.24 -19.93 5.71
C THR A 89 -1.33 -21.37 6.18
N LEU A 90 -1.10 -21.59 7.47
CA LEU A 90 -1.24 -22.86 8.14
C LEU A 90 -2.58 -22.92 8.87
N LYS A 91 -3.34 -23.99 8.68
CA LYS A 91 -4.51 -24.32 9.51
C LYS A 91 -4.26 -25.65 10.19
N ALA A 92 -4.35 -25.67 11.51
CA ALA A 92 -4.20 -26.87 12.34
C ALA A 92 -5.45 -27.07 13.20
N GLU A 93 -5.81 -28.31 13.47
CA GLU A 93 -6.93 -28.67 14.34
C GLU A 93 -6.39 -29.36 15.61
N ALA A 94 -6.86 -28.94 16.77
CA ALA A 94 -6.55 -29.56 18.05
C ALA A 94 -7.76 -29.48 18.96
N ALA A 95 -8.17 -30.61 19.55
CA ALA A 95 -9.31 -30.71 20.45
C ALA A 95 -10.63 -30.13 19.89
N GLY A 96 -10.83 -30.18 18.57
CA GLY A 96 -12.03 -29.64 17.91
C GLY A 96 -11.95 -28.16 17.57
N GLU A 97 -10.85 -27.49 17.91
CA GLU A 97 -10.65 -26.06 17.61
C GLU A 97 -9.67 -25.89 16.45
N THR A 98 -9.92 -24.87 15.62
CA THR A 98 -9.07 -24.53 14.48
C THR A 98 -8.10 -23.41 14.85
N PHE A 99 -6.82 -23.66 14.65
CA PHE A 99 -5.75 -22.69 14.83
C PHE A 99 -5.19 -22.27 13.48
N THR A 100 -5.05 -20.97 13.26
CA THR A 100 -4.51 -20.41 12.02
C THR A 100 -3.22 -19.65 12.30
N ALA A 101 -2.17 -19.96 11.53
CA ALA A 101 -0.93 -19.21 11.52
C ALA A 101 -0.67 -18.66 10.12
N LYS A 102 -0.24 -17.40 10.02
CA LYS A 102 0.17 -16.77 8.78
C LYS A 102 1.65 -16.42 8.86
N GLY A 103 2.37 -16.70 7.79
CA GLY A 103 3.78 -16.34 7.64
C GLY A 103 4.01 -15.65 6.32
N LYS A 104 4.99 -14.75 6.27
CA LYS A 104 5.35 -13.99 5.06
C LYS A 104 6.87 -13.93 4.93
N VAL A 105 7.36 -14.31 3.77
CA VAL A 105 8.80 -14.25 3.43
C VAL A 105 8.97 -13.34 2.22
N ILE A 106 9.67 -12.23 2.40
CA ILE A 106 9.92 -11.26 1.34
C ILE A 106 10.95 -11.83 0.38
N LYS A 107 10.62 -11.93 -0.91
CA LYS A 107 11.51 -12.37 -2.00
C LYS A 107 12.20 -11.18 -2.67
N ALA A 108 11.47 -10.10 -2.91
CA ALA A 108 12.02 -8.86 -3.48
C ALA A 108 11.29 -7.65 -2.88
N ALA A 109 12.06 -6.68 -2.39
CA ALA A 109 11.50 -5.48 -1.78
C ALA A 109 10.74 -4.59 -2.78
N GLY A 110 11.10 -4.67 -4.09
CA GLY A 110 10.43 -3.92 -5.13
C GLY A 110 10.24 -2.44 -4.80
N TRP A 111 9.06 -1.92 -5.10
CA TRP A 111 8.71 -0.52 -4.83
C TRP A 111 8.75 -0.13 -3.34
N LYS A 112 8.60 -1.08 -2.41
CA LYS A 112 8.70 -0.79 -0.96
C LYS A 112 10.09 -0.29 -0.55
N ALA A 113 11.13 -0.65 -1.30
CA ALA A 113 12.49 -0.15 -1.06
C ALA A 113 12.57 1.39 -1.12
N VAL A 114 11.72 2.04 -1.93
CA VAL A 114 11.69 3.51 -2.07
C VAL A 114 11.29 4.21 -0.76
N TYR A 115 10.55 3.51 0.12
CA TYR A 115 10.06 4.04 1.40
C TYR A 115 10.88 3.60 2.61
N ALA A 116 11.76 2.61 2.47
CA ALA A 116 12.51 2.03 3.60
C ALA A 116 13.31 3.05 4.42
N ASP A 117 13.89 4.08 3.77
CA ASP A 117 14.67 5.10 4.49
C ASP A 117 13.81 6.17 5.16
N ALA A 118 12.60 6.39 4.67
CA ALA A 118 11.68 7.32 5.31
C ALA A 118 11.26 6.80 6.69
N ALA A 119 11.17 5.48 6.86
CA ALA A 119 10.88 4.83 8.13
C ALA A 119 11.95 5.04 9.19
N SER A 120 13.22 5.06 8.79
CA SER A 120 14.36 5.20 9.71
C SER A 120 14.57 6.64 10.22
N SER A 121 14.03 7.64 9.53
CA SER A 121 14.22 9.07 9.87
C SER A 121 13.13 9.66 10.76
N GLY A 122 12.26 8.85 11.37
CA GLY A 122 11.24 9.30 12.33
C GLY A 122 10.08 10.10 11.72
N SER A 123 10.03 10.26 10.40
CA SER A 123 8.89 10.84 9.70
C SER A 123 7.91 9.73 9.32
N SER A 124 6.72 9.78 9.88
CA SER A 124 5.42 9.13 9.51
C SER A 124 5.40 7.93 8.53
N ALA A 125 6.47 7.15 8.42
CA ALA A 125 6.55 6.02 7.49
C ALA A 125 5.64 4.85 7.91
N SER A 126 5.26 4.77 9.20
CA SER A 126 4.23 3.84 9.67
C SER A 126 2.85 4.09 9.03
N GLN A 127 2.64 5.29 8.46
CA GLN A 127 1.41 5.66 7.77
C GLN A 127 1.39 5.16 6.32
N TYR A 128 2.57 4.87 5.72
CA TYR A 128 2.66 4.37 4.34
C TYR A 128 2.50 2.85 4.24
N ASP A 129 2.83 2.09 5.27
CA ASP A 129 2.55 0.66 5.32
C ASP A 129 1.03 0.38 5.33
N ALA A 130 0.24 1.31 5.86
CA ALA A 130 -1.22 1.21 5.85
C ALA A 130 -1.84 1.37 4.45
N TYR A 131 -1.17 2.05 3.50
CA TYR A 131 -1.70 2.24 2.14
C TYR A 131 -1.28 1.14 1.15
N GLY A 132 -0.25 0.36 1.45
CA GLY A 132 0.30 -0.64 0.53
C GLY A 132 -0.37 -2.01 0.57
N ASP A 133 -1.04 -2.36 1.64
CA ASP A 133 -1.69 -3.67 1.81
C ASP A 133 -3.17 -3.71 1.38
N TYR A 134 -3.71 -2.60 0.82
CA TYR A 134 -5.13 -2.50 0.49
C TYR A 134 -5.54 -3.18 -0.83
N GLU A 135 -4.61 -3.61 -1.67
CA GLU A 135 -4.97 -4.12 -3.00
C GLU A 135 -5.14 -5.64 -3.09
N ASP A 136 -4.75 -6.44 -2.09
CA ASP A 136 -4.65 -7.90 -2.26
C ASP A 136 -5.49 -8.74 -1.28
N SER A 137 -6.42 -8.16 -0.54
CA SER A 137 -7.29 -8.96 0.34
C SER A 137 -8.73 -8.95 -0.14
N GLU A 138 -9.09 -9.93 -0.96
CA GLU A 138 -10.50 -10.30 -1.24
C GLU A 138 -11.25 -10.81 0.01
N ASP A 139 -10.59 -10.83 1.18
CA ASP A 139 -11.13 -11.29 2.47
C ASP A 139 -11.22 -10.14 3.49
N PHE A 140 -11.85 -9.04 3.10
CA PHE A 140 -12.05 -7.85 3.96
C PHE A 140 -13.36 -7.85 4.74
N GLY A 141 -13.75 -8.96 5.28
CA GLY A 141 -14.84 -9.01 6.23
C GLY A 141 -14.32 -9.34 7.63
N GLU A 142 -14.19 -8.38 8.50
CA GLU A 142 -14.15 -8.48 9.97
C GLU A 142 -12.88 -8.09 10.75
N ASP A 143 -11.66 -7.98 10.17
CA ASP A 143 -10.43 -7.85 10.99
C ASP A 143 -9.75 -6.46 10.98
N PHE A 144 -10.47 -5.38 10.75
CA PHE A 144 -9.89 -4.01 10.70
C PHE A 144 -9.41 -3.46 12.06
N GLN A 145 -9.57 -4.18 13.17
CA GLN A 145 -9.40 -3.61 14.52
C GLN A 145 -8.20 -4.10 15.32
N ASN A 146 -7.38 -5.02 14.81
CA ASN A 146 -6.23 -5.57 15.55
C ASN A 146 -4.89 -5.42 14.81
N ASN A 147 -4.69 -4.34 14.10
CA ASN A 147 -3.62 -4.19 13.11
C ASN A 147 -2.18 -4.27 13.68
N ASP A 148 -1.93 -3.84 14.93
CA ASP A 148 -0.56 -3.80 15.47
C ASP A 148 0.01 -5.17 15.88
N MET A 149 -0.84 -6.13 16.26
CA MET A 149 -0.39 -7.46 16.67
C MET A 149 -0.30 -8.41 15.48
N TYR A 150 -1.15 -8.25 14.46
CA TYR A 150 -1.14 -9.06 13.24
C TYR A 150 -0.02 -8.66 12.26
N LEU A 151 0.33 -7.39 12.18
CA LEU A 151 1.45 -6.92 11.34
C LEU A 151 2.79 -7.51 11.79
N LYS A 152 3.02 -7.65 13.08
CA LYS A 152 4.23 -8.29 13.63
C LYS A 152 4.24 -9.81 13.45
N ALA A 153 3.08 -10.46 13.45
CA ALA A 153 2.97 -11.90 13.23
C ALA A 153 3.09 -12.30 11.75
N SER A 154 2.81 -11.39 10.82
CA SER A 154 2.81 -11.69 9.39
C SER A 154 4.20 -11.77 8.75
N GLU A 155 5.24 -11.26 9.41
CA GLU A 155 6.63 -11.30 8.91
C GLU A 155 7.41 -12.55 9.34
N GLN A 156 6.77 -13.48 10.09
CA GLN A 156 7.44 -14.71 10.50
C GLN A 156 7.53 -15.72 9.35
N ALA A 157 8.68 -16.38 9.25
CA ALA A 157 8.83 -17.54 8.39
C ALA A 157 8.22 -18.76 9.08
N LEU A 158 7.23 -19.39 8.46
CA LEU A 158 6.69 -20.67 8.93
C LEU A 158 7.50 -21.85 8.36
N PRO A 159 7.62 -22.96 9.11
CA PRO A 159 8.26 -24.15 8.61
C PRO A 159 7.49 -24.73 7.40
N VAL A 160 8.20 -25.46 6.55
CA VAL A 160 7.56 -26.18 5.44
C VAL A 160 6.79 -27.35 6.04
N LEU A 161 5.46 -27.34 5.86
CA LEU A 161 4.56 -28.36 6.35
C LEU A 161 3.64 -28.82 5.20
N HIS A 162 3.23 -30.08 5.25
CA HIS A 162 2.33 -30.68 4.28
C HIS A 162 0.99 -31.02 4.93
N LYS A 163 -0.04 -31.13 4.12
CA LYS A 163 -1.36 -31.55 4.60
C LYS A 163 -1.27 -32.95 5.21
N GLY A 164 -1.67 -33.08 6.46
CA GLY A 164 -1.63 -34.35 7.20
C GLY A 164 -0.45 -34.48 8.17
N ASP A 165 0.49 -33.53 8.18
CA ASP A 165 1.55 -33.50 9.16
C ASP A 165 0.97 -33.32 10.57
N THR A 166 1.56 -34.00 11.55
CA THR A 166 1.17 -33.90 12.95
C THR A 166 2.15 -33.01 13.70
N LEU A 167 1.63 -32.05 14.44
CA LEU A 167 2.41 -31.12 15.25
C LEU A 167 2.19 -31.41 16.75
N THR A 168 3.25 -31.37 17.53
CA THR A 168 3.16 -31.46 19.00
C THR A 168 2.93 -30.07 19.59
N VAL A 169 1.83 -29.90 20.32
CA VAL A 169 1.55 -28.67 21.06
C VAL A 169 2.47 -28.61 22.27
N THR A 170 3.42 -27.69 22.29
CA THR A 170 4.38 -27.51 23.39
C THR A 170 3.90 -26.50 24.42
N ARG A 171 3.08 -25.53 24.02
CA ARG A 171 2.57 -24.48 24.89
C ARG A 171 1.28 -23.88 24.32
N THR A 172 0.35 -23.57 25.20
CA THR A 172 -0.86 -22.79 24.89
C THR A 172 -0.92 -21.54 25.75
N ASN A 173 -1.34 -20.42 25.16
CA ASN A 173 -1.62 -19.18 25.86
C ASN A 173 -3.04 -18.74 25.53
N ILE A 174 -3.78 -18.34 26.55
CA ILE A 174 -5.09 -17.72 26.37
C ILE A 174 -4.93 -16.22 26.65
N THR A 175 -5.29 -15.40 25.66
CA THR A 175 -5.34 -13.95 25.82
C THR A 175 -6.77 -13.50 25.72
N SER A 176 -7.18 -12.65 26.65
CA SER A 176 -8.49 -12.01 26.61
C SER A 176 -8.35 -10.57 26.14
N GLY A 177 -9.26 -10.12 25.32
CA GLY A 177 -9.31 -8.76 24.82
C GLY A 177 -10.75 -8.22 24.81
N LYS A 178 -10.88 -6.93 24.60
CA LYS A 178 -12.18 -6.29 24.37
C LYS A 178 -12.21 -5.75 22.96
N THR A 179 -13.29 -5.97 22.26
CA THR A 179 -13.55 -5.30 20.98
C THR A 179 -13.58 -3.80 21.18
N LYS A 180 -12.96 -3.06 20.27
CA LYS A 180 -13.02 -1.60 20.25
C LYS A 180 -13.94 -1.17 19.11
N ALA A 181 -14.67 -0.07 19.31
CA ALA A 181 -15.39 0.55 18.21
C ALA A 181 -14.42 0.96 17.09
N PRO A 182 -14.86 0.94 15.82
CA PRO A 182 -14.06 1.48 14.72
C PRO A 182 -13.59 2.90 15.02
N ALA A 183 -12.39 3.25 14.58
CA ALA A 183 -11.91 4.61 14.69
C ALA A 183 -12.83 5.57 13.94
N ARG A 184 -13.01 6.78 14.47
CA ARG A 184 -13.72 7.84 13.74
C ARG A 184 -12.95 8.23 12.50
N PHE A 185 -13.65 8.65 11.48
CA PHE A 185 -13.01 9.19 10.28
C PHE A 185 -12.15 10.41 10.62
N THR A 186 -10.97 10.44 10.06
CA THR A 186 -10.18 11.64 9.85
C THR A 186 -10.56 12.25 8.50
N GLU A 187 -10.13 13.47 8.20
CA GLU A 187 -10.33 14.08 6.88
C GLU A 187 -9.82 13.17 5.76
N ALA A 188 -8.61 12.63 5.90
CA ALA A 188 -8.00 11.73 4.91
C ALA A 188 -8.79 10.43 4.72
N THR A 189 -9.20 9.77 5.80
CA THR A 189 -9.96 8.52 5.71
C THR A 189 -11.39 8.75 5.24
N LEU A 190 -11.97 9.92 5.52
CA LEU A 190 -13.28 10.32 4.99
C LEU A 190 -13.22 10.53 3.47
N LEU A 191 -12.20 11.22 2.97
CA LEU A 191 -11.99 11.38 1.53
C LEU A 191 -11.85 10.03 0.84
N SER A 192 -11.03 9.12 1.37
CA SER A 192 -10.92 7.75 0.84
C SER A 192 -12.22 6.98 0.87
N ALA A 193 -13.05 7.17 1.92
CA ALA A 193 -14.37 6.55 2.00
C ALA A 193 -15.34 7.14 0.96
N MET A 194 -15.24 8.42 0.67
CA MET A 194 -16.04 9.09 -0.37
C MET A 194 -15.62 8.65 -1.78
N GLU A 195 -14.34 8.42 -2.03
CA GLU A 195 -13.85 7.85 -3.28
C GLU A 195 -14.32 6.40 -3.49
N ASN A 196 -14.42 5.62 -2.42
CA ASN A 196 -14.82 4.21 -2.47
C ASN A 196 -16.00 3.91 -1.53
N PRO A 197 -17.17 4.53 -1.72
CA PRO A 197 -18.31 4.40 -0.80
C PRO A 197 -18.91 2.99 -0.77
N VAL A 198 -18.69 2.21 -1.81
CA VAL A 198 -19.17 0.83 -1.93
C VAL A 198 -18.75 -0.05 -0.76
N ARG A 199 -17.57 0.19 -0.19
CA ARG A 199 -17.05 -0.54 0.98
C ARG A 199 -17.86 -0.33 2.26
N TYR A 200 -18.58 0.77 2.35
CA TYR A 200 -19.37 1.15 3.54
C TYR A 200 -20.87 0.92 3.35
N MET A 201 -21.26 0.38 2.20
CA MET A 201 -22.67 0.09 1.92
C MET A 201 -23.09 -1.25 2.51
N SER A 202 -24.11 -1.23 3.34
CA SER A 202 -24.73 -2.43 3.90
C SER A 202 -25.78 -3.09 2.99
N SER A 203 -26.16 -2.44 1.88
CA SER A 203 -27.19 -2.95 0.98
C SER A 203 -26.62 -3.93 -0.05
N ASP A 204 -27.41 -4.96 -0.40
CA ASP A 204 -27.11 -5.89 -1.50
C ASP A 204 -27.46 -5.34 -2.88
N ASP A 205 -27.71 -4.02 -2.98
CA ASP A 205 -28.02 -3.37 -4.25
C ASP A 205 -26.77 -3.28 -5.17
N ASN A 206 -26.61 -4.34 -5.92
CA ASN A 206 -25.50 -4.47 -6.89
C ASN A 206 -25.54 -3.39 -7.98
N LYS A 207 -26.72 -2.85 -8.31
CA LYS A 207 -26.85 -1.78 -9.30
C LYS A 207 -26.29 -0.47 -8.77
N MET A 208 -26.64 -0.13 -7.53
CA MET A 208 -26.13 1.07 -6.87
C MET A 208 -24.62 0.97 -6.63
N LYS A 209 -24.11 -0.19 -6.19
CA LYS A 209 -22.68 -0.44 -6.04
C LYS A 209 -21.91 -0.25 -7.35
N LYS A 210 -22.46 -0.78 -8.46
CA LYS A 210 -21.89 -0.62 -9.78
C LYS A 210 -21.86 0.84 -10.21
N THR A 211 -22.98 1.56 -10.09
CA THR A 211 -23.06 2.98 -10.45
C THR A 211 -22.06 3.83 -9.66
N LEU A 212 -21.98 3.65 -8.33
CA LEU A 212 -21.03 4.39 -7.49
C LEU A 212 -19.55 4.08 -7.82
N GLY A 213 -19.25 2.84 -8.20
CA GLY A 213 -17.93 2.46 -8.67
C GLY A 213 -17.57 3.09 -10.02
N GLU A 214 -18.55 3.24 -10.91
CA GLU A 214 -18.37 3.86 -12.24
C GLU A 214 -18.28 5.39 -12.18
N THR A 215 -18.91 6.04 -11.19
CA THR A 215 -18.91 7.50 -11.04
C THR A 215 -17.71 8.05 -10.25
N GLY A 216 -16.81 7.19 -9.78
CA GLY A 216 -15.62 7.63 -9.03
C GLY A 216 -15.90 8.09 -7.60
N GLY A 217 -17.02 7.64 -7.01
CA GLY A 217 -17.36 7.91 -5.62
C GLY A 217 -18.43 8.97 -5.39
N LEU A 218 -18.43 9.55 -4.20
CA LEU A 218 -19.36 10.60 -3.76
C LEU A 218 -18.66 11.96 -3.75
N GLY A 219 -19.19 12.88 -4.50
CA GLY A 219 -18.67 14.25 -4.59
C GLY A 219 -17.71 14.44 -5.78
N THR A 220 -17.34 15.69 -5.98
CA THR A 220 -16.31 16.08 -6.94
C THR A 220 -14.99 16.26 -6.21
N VAL A 221 -13.93 15.67 -6.75
CA VAL A 221 -12.56 16.04 -6.36
C VAL A 221 -12.30 17.38 -7.02
N ALA A 222 -12.60 18.45 -6.30
CA ALA A 222 -12.31 19.82 -6.73
C ALA A 222 -10.93 20.24 -6.26
#